data_858ded3faab693c2bbb0d20b987ab70e
#
_entry.id   858ded3faab693c2bbb0d20b987ab70e
#
_cell.length_a   1.000
_cell.length_b   1.000
_cell.length_c   1.000
_cell.angle_alpha   90.00
_cell.angle_beta   90.00
_cell.angle_gamma   90.00
#
_symmetry.space_group_name_H-M   'P 1'
#
loop_
_entity.id
_entity.type
_entity.pdbx_description
1 polymer ?
#
loop_
_entity_poly.entity_id
_entity_poly.type
_entity_poly.pdbx_seq_one_letter_code
_entity_poly.pdbx_strand_id
1 'polypeptide(L)'
;FDELTTLIGENTWGKSSLLDALSIALPANGSLYQFELKDFHVDYSISHPQTQHLQIIVCFKAQDKNEVKAGRYRRIKPAWCTNEDGEQVIYYRISASRDEYDIKTEYAFLDHNGKPKKLHHSEKLAVELMTLHPVIRLRDSRRFPDLNHVNGDSKNARIEKRINNTCRRLLAMPGHVNKGEIRSSLDSMQTLVEHYFAFRSVSKGNPRKPRDGLFYTSPSSDKGLSQFLKETNDKQSRLLLMGLLNAYLQAKGPTDLRRCARPILIIEDPEGRLHPTHLARAWSLLQLLPMQKILTTNSGTLLGSVPLYSIRRLIRLSDRTIAKSLNSAKFGRDELRRIGFHIRFHRSGALFARCWLLVEGETEVWLFHELARQCGYDLAAEGVQIVEFA
;
A
#
# COMPACT_ATOMS: atom_id res chain seq x y z
N PHE A 1 0.08 -0.84 -9.93
CA PHE A 1 -0.65 -0.54 -8.70
C PHE A 1 -1.65 0.59 -8.97
N ASP A 2 -2.91 0.38 -8.59
CA ASP A 2 -3.98 1.38 -8.69
C ASP A 2 -3.99 2.32 -7.47
N GLU A 3 -4.99 3.20 -7.35
CA GLU A 3 -5.14 4.07 -6.16
C GLU A 3 -5.18 3.27 -4.85
N LEU A 4 -5.86 2.12 -4.89
CA LEU A 4 -5.81 1.10 -3.85
C LEU A 4 -5.41 -0.22 -4.48
N THR A 5 -4.41 -0.88 -3.93
CA THR A 5 -4.00 -2.23 -4.28
C THR A 5 -3.94 -3.08 -3.03
N THR A 6 -4.67 -4.19 -3.03
CA THR A 6 -4.70 -5.15 -1.92
C THR A 6 -3.99 -6.42 -2.32
N LEU A 7 -2.84 -6.66 -1.72
CA LEU A 7 -2.01 -7.84 -1.99
C LEU A 7 -2.40 -8.99 -1.05
N ILE A 8 -2.75 -10.12 -1.64
CA ILE A 8 -3.00 -11.37 -0.92
C ILE A 8 -2.12 -12.48 -1.49
N GLY A 9 -1.95 -13.53 -0.74
CA GLY A 9 -1.14 -14.69 -1.12
C GLY A 9 -0.61 -15.40 0.13
N GLU A 10 -0.12 -16.60 -0.04
CA GLU A 10 0.46 -17.36 1.06
C GLU A 10 1.71 -16.66 1.63
N ASN A 11 2.07 -17.06 2.84
CA ASN A 11 3.35 -16.66 3.43
C ASN A 11 4.47 -17.17 2.52
N THR A 12 5.56 -16.43 2.41
CA THR A 12 6.70 -16.75 1.53
C THR A 12 6.48 -16.55 0.02
N TRP A 13 5.30 -16.12 -0.44
CA TRP A 13 5.05 -15.86 -1.87
C TRP A 13 5.51 -14.47 -2.33
N GLY A 14 6.33 -13.80 -1.55
CA GLY A 14 7.02 -12.57 -1.95
C GLY A 14 6.28 -11.26 -1.67
N LYS A 15 5.17 -11.27 -0.85
CA LYS A 15 4.49 -10.03 -0.45
C LYS A 15 5.47 -9.03 0.18
N SER A 16 6.15 -9.46 1.25
CA SER A 16 7.11 -8.59 1.97
C SER A 16 8.29 -8.18 1.11
N SER A 17 8.82 -9.10 0.29
CA SER A 17 9.93 -8.80 -0.64
C SER A 17 9.55 -7.72 -1.65
N LEU A 18 8.31 -7.76 -2.17
CA LEU A 18 7.81 -6.72 -3.08
C LEU A 18 7.70 -5.36 -2.38
N LEU A 19 7.23 -5.34 -1.12
CA LEU A 19 7.13 -4.12 -0.34
C LEU A 19 8.50 -3.59 0.09
N ASP A 20 9.45 -4.46 0.38
CA ASP A 20 10.85 -4.11 0.64
C ASP A 20 11.49 -3.49 -0.59
N ALA A 21 11.29 -4.09 -1.78
CA ALA A 21 11.78 -3.54 -3.03
C ALA A 21 11.23 -2.14 -3.32
N LEU A 22 9.93 -1.91 -3.09
CA LEU A 22 9.33 -0.57 -3.22
C LEU A 22 9.92 0.42 -2.21
N SER A 23 10.17 -0.01 -0.98
CA SER A 23 10.75 0.84 0.08
C SER A 23 12.21 1.20 -0.22
N ILE A 24 12.97 0.28 -0.83
CA ILE A 24 14.33 0.51 -1.31
C ILE A 24 14.34 1.45 -2.51
N ALA A 25 13.40 1.24 -3.44
CA ALA A 25 13.33 2.04 -4.66
C ALA A 25 12.92 3.50 -4.39
N LEU A 26 12.04 3.73 -3.43
CA LEU A 26 11.41 5.03 -3.17
C LEU A 26 11.44 5.40 -1.67
N PRO A 27 12.62 5.46 -1.05
CA PRO A 27 12.72 5.75 0.38
C PRO A 27 12.21 7.15 0.71
N ALA A 28 11.51 7.29 1.82
CA ALA A 28 10.90 8.55 2.25
C ALA A 28 11.93 9.65 2.55
N ASN A 29 13.14 9.27 2.92
CA ASN A 29 14.25 10.19 3.20
C ASN A 29 15.02 10.62 1.94
N GLY A 30 14.71 10.06 0.77
CA GLY A 30 15.41 10.37 -0.48
C GLY A 30 16.86 9.89 -0.54
N SER A 31 17.27 8.98 0.36
CA SER A 31 18.64 8.44 0.38
C SER A 31 18.81 7.36 -0.68
N LEU A 32 19.95 7.37 -1.36
CA LEU A 32 20.32 6.32 -2.30
C LEU A 32 20.71 5.05 -1.53
N TYR A 33 20.06 3.94 -1.84
CA TYR A 33 20.37 2.65 -1.24
C TYR A 33 21.57 2.02 -1.93
N GLN A 34 22.47 1.44 -1.14
CA GLN A 34 23.58 0.63 -1.65
C GLN A 34 23.26 -0.83 -1.32
N PHE A 35 23.24 -1.68 -2.34
CA PHE A 35 22.98 -3.10 -2.15
C PHE A 35 24.14 -3.79 -1.44
N GLU A 36 23.79 -4.76 -0.59
CA GLU A 36 24.72 -5.60 0.16
C GLU A 36 24.60 -7.06 -0.29
N LEU A 37 25.51 -7.92 0.14
CA LEU A 37 25.50 -9.35 -0.18
C LEU A 37 24.18 -10.05 0.18
N LYS A 38 23.58 -9.65 1.30
CA LYS A 38 22.31 -10.21 1.80
C LYS A 38 21.10 -9.92 0.89
N ASP A 39 21.22 -8.94 -0.01
CA ASP A 39 20.14 -8.54 -0.90
C ASP A 39 20.08 -9.41 -2.16
N PHE A 40 21.16 -10.16 -2.44
CA PHE A 40 21.21 -11.06 -3.58
C PHE A 40 20.54 -12.39 -3.27
N HIS A 41 19.73 -12.86 -4.22
CA HIS A 41 19.07 -14.14 -4.10
C HIS A 41 20.08 -15.30 -4.14
N VAL A 42 19.86 -16.30 -3.28
CA VAL A 42 20.63 -17.53 -3.25
C VAL A 42 19.72 -18.66 -3.71
N ASP A 43 20.07 -19.27 -4.84
CA ASP A 43 19.35 -20.42 -5.37
C ASP A 43 20.11 -21.71 -5.00
N TYR A 44 19.63 -22.39 -3.98
CA TYR A 44 20.22 -23.62 -3.47
C TYR A 44 20.01 -24.85 -4.39
N SER A 45 19.26 -24.71 -5.48
CA SER A 45 19.02 -25.79 -6.45
C SER A 45 20.14 -25.94 -7.47
N ILE A 46 21.06 -24.97 -7.56
CA ILE A 46 22.17 -24.96 -8.53
C ILE A 46 23.53 -25.03 -7.85
N SER A 47 24.53 -25.48 -8.58
CA SER A 47 25.90 -25.63 -8.06
C SER A 47 26.60 -24.34 -7.68
N HIS A 48 26.21 -23.22 -8.30
CA HIS A 48 26.66 -21.87 -7.97
C HIS A 48 25.46 -21.01 -7.54
N PRO A 49 25.01 -21.14 -6.29
CA PRO A 49 23.71 -20.65 -5.83
C PRO A 49 23.58 -19.13 -5.78
N GLN A 50 24.67 -18.37 -5.95
CA GLN A 50 24.65 -16.92 -5.79
C GLN A 50 24.39 -16.23 -7.13
N THR A 51 23.35 -15.40 -7.16
CA THR A 51 23.09 -14.51 -8.31
C THR A 51 24.11 -13.38 -8.36
N GLN A 52 24.57 -13.04 -9.57
CA GLN A 52 25.52 -11.96 -9.79
C GLN A 52 24.85 -10.61 -10.08
N HIS A 53 23.57 -10.64 -10.42
CA HIS A 53 22.82 -9.45 -10.80
C HIS A 53 21.46 -9.43 -10.12
N LEU A 54 21.06 -8.25 -9.70
CA LEU A 54 19.69 -7.97 -9.27
C LEU A 54 19.22 -6.63 -9.84
N GLN A 55 17.90 -6.49 -10.00
CA GLN A 55 17.32 -5.23 -10.43
C GLN A 55 15.90 -5.05 -9.89
N ILE A 56 15.56 -3.80 -9.60
CA ILE A 56 14.22 -3.35 -9.26
C ILE A 56 13.82 -2.33 -10.33
N ILE A 57 12.72 -2.58 -11.03
CA ILE A 57 12.19 -1.65 -12.03
C ILE A 57 10.81 -1.19 -11.57
N VAL A 58 10.64 0.12 -11.44
CA VAL A 58 9.37 0.75 -11.09
C VAL A 58 8.89 1.57 -12.29
N CYS A 59 7.67 1.29 -12.74
CA CYS A 59 7.04 2.03 -13.81
C CYS A 59 6.01 3.02 -13.23
N PHE A 60 6.21 4.30 -13.50
CA PHE A 60 5.24 5.36 -13.22
C PHE A 60 4.50 5.71 -14.50
N LYS A 61 3.19 5.59 -14.46
CA LYS A 61 2.30 5.94 -15.56
C LYS A 61 1.57 7.24 -15.26
N ALA A 62 1.59 8.17 -16.19
CA ALA A 62 0.83 9.41 -16.07
C ALA A 62 -0.67 9.12 -16.05
N GLN A 63 -1.41 9.76 -15.14
CA GLN A 63 -2.87 9.64 -15.09
C GLN A 63 -3.55 10.34 -16.28
N ASP A 64 -2.96 11.46 -16.70
CA ASP A 64 -3.41 12.21 -17.88
C ASP A 64 -2.22 12.84 -18.62
N LYS A 65 -2.45 13.30 -19.85
CA LYS A 65 -1.41 13.94 -20.69
C LYS A 65 -0.89 15.26 -20.10
N ASN A 66 -1.63 15.90 -19.20
CA ASN A 66 -1.24 17.18 -18.59
C ASN A 66 -0.35 16.96 -17.38
N GLU A 67 -0.35 15.77 -16.78
CA GLU A 67 0.47 15.48 -15.63
C GLU A 67 1.96 15.63 -15.92
N VAL A 68 2.42 15.23 -17.10
CA VAL A 68 3.81 15.38 -17.56
C VAL A 68 4.26 16.84 -17.57
N LYS A 69 3.32 17.76 -17.86
CA LYS A 69 3.57 19.20 -17.92
C LYS A 69 3.46 19.87 -16.55
N ALA A 70 3.02 19.16 -15.51
CA ALA A 70 2.84 19.72 -14.19
C ALA A 70 4.18 20.19 -13.62
N GLY A 71 4.18 21.35 -12.96
CA GLY A 71 5.40 21.98 -12.41
C GLY A 71 6.20 21.09 -11.47
N ARG A 72 5.55 20.14 -10.79
CA ARG A 72 6.22 19.15 -9.90
C ARG A 72 7.19 18.25 -10.66
N TYR A 73 6.90 17.90 -11.93
CA TYR A 73 7.73 17.03 -12.76
C TYR A 73 8.78 17.77 -13.59
N ARG A 74 8.89 19.11 -13.44
CA ARG A 74 9.80 19.92 -14.22
C ARG A 74 11.25 19.44 -14.20
N ARG A 75 11.73 19.00 -13.02
CA ARG A 75 13.12 18.54 -12.84
C ARG A 75 13.36 17.16 -13.42
N ILE A 76 12.37 16.28 -13.39
CA ILE A 76 12.47 14.92 -13.91
C ILE A 76 11.84 14.75 -15.29
N LYS A 77 11.51 15.86 -15.96
CA LYS A 77 10.95 15.84 -17.31
C LYS A 77 11.73 14.98 -18.31
N PRO A 78 13.09 14.96 -18.31
CA PRO A 78 13.86 14.10 -19.23
C PRO A 78 13.66 12.59 -19.00
N ALA A 79 13.15 12.17 -17.85
CA ALA A 79 12.92 10.76 -17.53
C ALA A 79 11.67 10.20 -18.21
N TRP A 80 10.69 11.06 -18.58
CA TRP A 80 9.47 10.61 -19.26
C TRP A 80 9.77 10.02 -20.65
N CYS A 81 9.08 8.95 -21.01
CA CYS A 81 9.05 8.38 -22.35
C CYS A 81 7.62 7.98 -22.70
N THR A 82 7.39 7.72 -23.99
CA THR A 82 6.11 7.21 -24.48
C THR A 82 6.25 5.71 -24.69
N ASN A 83 5.36 4.91 -24.12
CA ASN A 83 5.32 3.47 -24.34
C ASN A 83 4.65 3.13 -25.69
N GLU A 84 4.58 1.83 -26.02
CA GLU A 84 3.96 1.33 -27.27
C GLU A 84 2.46 1.69 -27.36
N ASP A 85 1.77 1.81 -26.22
CA ASP A 85 0.35 2.21 -26.15
C ASP A 85 0.13 3.73 -26.25
N GLY A 86 1.19 4.52 -26.46
CA GLY A 86 1.13 5.98 -26.54
C GLY A 86 0.97 6.69 -25.19
N GLU A 87 1.17 5.98 -24.09
CA GLU A 87 1.07 6.51 -22.73
C GLU A 87 2.40 7.08 -22.27
N GLN A 88 2.33 8.13 -21.45
CA GLN A 88 3.52 8.73 -20.86
C GLN A 88 3.92 7.96 -19.59
N VAL A 89 5.15 7.47 -19.56
CA VAL A 89 5.67 6.62 -18.49
C VAL A 89 7.09 7.03 -18.08
N ILE A 90 7.46 6.71 -16.85
CA ILE A 90 8.85 6.73 -16.37
C ILE A 90 9.20 5.31 -15.95
N TYR A 91 10.19 4.71 -16.60
CA TYR A 91 10.79 3.46 -16.13
C TYR A 91 12.03 3.78 -15.33
N TYR A 92 11.96 3.58 -14.04
CA TYR A 92 13.04 3.80 -13.09
C TYR A 92 13.62 2.47 -12.64
N ARG A 93 14.92 2.27 -12.84
CA ARG A 93 15.64 1.06 -12.51
C ARG A 93 16.71 1.33 -11.46
N ILE A 94 16.74 0.50 -10.43
CA ILE A 94 17.88 0.32 -9.56
C ILE A 94 18.42 -1.09 -9.83
N SER A 95 19.70 -1.20 -10.09
CA SER A 95 20.33 -2.50 -10.32
C SER A 95 21.63 -2.59 -9.54
N ALA A 96 21.99 -3.82 -9.19
CA ALA A 96 23.30 -4.10 -8.66
C ALA A 96 23.94 -5.27 -9.40
N SER A 97 25.23 -5.15 -9.63
CA SER A 97 26.09 -6.21 -10.10
C SER A 97 27.12 -6.53 -9.04
N ARG A 98 27.36 -7.80 -8.84
CA ARG A 98 28.36 -8.33 -7.92
C ARG A 98 29.53 -8.88 -8.72
N ASP A 99 30.69 -8.40 -8.40
CA ASP A 99 31.96 -9.02 -8.77
C ASP A 99 32.57 -9.72 -7.55
N GLU A 100 33.65 -10.46 -7.69
CA GLU A 100 34.25 -11.23 -6.59
C GLU A 100 34.52 -10.40 -5.32
N TYR A 101 34.83 -9.12 -5.46
CA TYR A 101 35.26 -8.24 -4.38
C TYR A 101 34.40 -7.00 -4.14
N ASP A 102 33.44 -6.69 -5.06
CA ASP A 102 32.71 -5.44 -4.98
C ASP A 102 31.26 -5.57 -5.45
N ILE A 103 30.40 -4.70 -4.91
CA ILE A 103 28.98 -4.60 -5.31
C ILE A 103 28.76 -3.20 -5.84
N LYS A 104 28.47 -3.11 -7.12
CA LYS A 104 28.18 -1.85 -7.77
C LYS A 104 26.68 -1.64 -7.92
N THR A 105 26.16 -0.60 -7.28
CA THR A 105 24.75 -0.18 -7.41
C THR A 105 24.63 0.92 -8.47
N GLU A 106 23.69 0.79 -9.38
CA GLU A 106 23.41 1.75 -10.46
C GLU A 106 21.95 2.20 -10.44
N TYR A 107 21.74 3.50 -10.69
CA TYR A 107 20.45 4.17 -10.83
C TYR A 107 20.27 4.63 -12.28
N ALA A 108 19.25 4.14 -12.95
CA ALA A 108 19.01 4.45 -14.35
C ALA A 108 17.54 4.68 -14.66
N PHE A 109 17.29 5.43 -15.70
CA PHE A 109 15.98 5.55 -16.33
C PHE A 109 16.02 4.83 -17.69
N LEU A 110 14.97 4.07 -18.00
CA LEU A 110 14.94 3.29 -19.22
C LEU A 110 14.03 3.95 -20.26
N ASP A 111 14.27 3.64 -21.51
CA ASP A 111 13.36 3.94 -22.60
C ASP A 111 12.28 2.84 -22.74
N HIS A 112 11.38 2.95 -23.71
CA HIS A 112 10.33 1.97 -23.98
C HIS A 112 10.87 0.57 -24.39
N ASN A 113 12.12 0.50 -24.86
CA ASN A 113 12.81 -0.75 -25.22
C ASN A 113 13.58 -1.36 -24.05
N GLY A 114 13.50 -0.78 -22.86
CA GLY A 114 14.24 -1.24 -21.69
C GLY A 114 15.73 -0.86 -21.69
N LYS A 115 16.19 -0.01 -22.62
CA LYS A 115 17.57 0.44 -22.68
C LYS A 115 17.78 1.67 -21.79
N PRO A 116 18.92 1.78 -21.10
CA PRO A 116 19.23 2.96 -20.29
C PRO A 116 19.27 4.23 -21.13
N LYS A 117 18.52 5.24 -20.68
CA LYS A 117 18.56 6.59 -21.27
C LYS A 117 19.86 7.27 -20.88
N LYS A 118 20.55 7.91 -21.82
CA LYS A 118 21.72 8.74 -21.56
C LYS A 118 21.29 10.05 -20.90
N LEU A 119 21.13 10.05 -19.58
CA LEU A 119 20.75 11.22 -18.81
C LEU A 119 21.94 11.70 -17.98
N HIS A 120 22.17 13.00 -17.95
CA HIS A 120 23.15 13.59 -17.04
C HIS A 120 22.61 13.51 -15.61
N HIS A 121 23.42 13.02 -14.68
CA HIS A 121 23.10 12.95 -13.25
C HIS A 121 21.87 12.07 -12.90
N SER A 122 21.83 10.83 -13.37
CA SER A 122 20.74 9.87 -13.10
C SER A 122 20.41 9.74 -11.60
N GLU A 123 21.42 9.75 -10.73
CA GLU A 123 21.22 9.70 -9.27
C GLU A 123 20.47 10.92 -8.72
N LYS A 124 20.77 12.13 -9.22
CA LYS A 124 20.02 13.33 -8.80
C LYS A 124 18.58 13.29 -9.26
N LEU A 125 18.33 12.76 -10.45
CA LEU A 125 16.97 12.55 -10.95
C LEU A 125 16.24 11.47 -10.15
N ALA A 126 16.94 10.41 -9.73
CA ALA A 126 16.41 9.38 -8.85
C ALA A 126 16.00 9.97 -7.49
N VAL A 127 16.84 10.76 -6.85
CA VAL A 127 16.52 11.47 -5.59
C VAL A 127 15.32 12.39 -5.76
N GLU A 128 15.23 13.12 -6.88
CA GLU A 128 14.06 13.96 -7.15
C GLU A 128 12.77 13.12 -7.29
N LEU A 129 12.82 11.97 -7.98
CA LEU A 129 11.70 11.04 -8.10
C LEU A 129 11.28 10.46 -6.75
N MET A 130 12.23 10.02 -5.92
CA MET A 130 12.00 9.53 -4.56
C MET A 130 11.31 10.57 -3.69
N THR A 131 11.73 11.84 -3.78
CA THR A 131 11.11 12.93 -3.01
C THR A 131 9.73 13.33 -3.51
N LEU A 132 9.41 13.04 -4.77
CA LEU A 132 8.06 13.22 -5.32
C LEU A 132 7.11 12.08 -4.97
N HIS A 133 7.60 10.86 -4.94
CA HIS A 133 6.82 9.65 -4.69
C HIS A 133 7.42 8.80 -3.56
N PRO A 134 7.58 9.36 -2.34
CA PRO A 134 8.15 8.63 -1.23
C PRO A 134 7.23 7.50 -0.79
N VAL A 135 7.79 6.33 -0.53
CA VAL A 135 7.07 5.21 0.09
C VAL A 135 7.09 5.38 1.60
N ILE A 136 5.92 5.33 2.20
CA ILE A 136 5.71 5.38 3.65
C ILE A 136 5.10 4.06 4.08
N ARG A 137 5.77 3.35 4.98
CA ARG A 137 5.39 2.00 5.38
C ARG A 137 4.87 1.98 6.81
N LEU A 138 3.63 1.54 6.99
CA LEU A 138 3.01 1.31 8.28
C LEU A 138 3.09 -0.18 8.61
N ARG A 139 4.09 -0.55 9.40
CA ARG A 139 4.35 -1.95 9.76
C ARG A 139 3.78 -2.34 11.12
N ASP A 140 3.92 -1.46 12.10
CA ASP A 140 3.45 -1.68 13.47
C ASP A 140 3.32 -0.34 14.21
N SER A 141 2.09 0.08 14.42
CA SER A 141 1.80 1.37 15.10
C SER A 141 2.18 1.41 16.59
N ARG A 142 2.64 0.31 17.17
CA ARG A 142 2.96 0.22 18.60
C ARG A 142 4.44 0.39 18.94
N ARG A 143 5.33 0.20 17.98
CA ARG A 143 6.76 0.50 18.19
C ARG A 143 7.00 1.96 17.91
N PHE A 144 6.92 2.76 18.97
CA PHE A 144 7.29 4.16 18.90
C PHE A 144 8.83 4.24 18.92
N PRO A 145 9.49 4.66 17.84
CA PRO A 145 10.91 4.99 17.92
C PRO A 145 11.11 6.13 18.91
N ASP A 146 12.21 6.11 19.62
CA ASP A 146 12.57 7.19 20.55
C ASP A 146 12.70 8.51 19.77
N LEU A 147 11.83 9.46 20.10
CA LEU A 147 11.72 10.76 19.44
C LEU A 147 12.83 11.76 19.78
N ASN A 148 13.92 11.28 20.36
CA ASN A 148 15.01 12.16 20.76
C ASN A 148 15.80 12.79 19.59
N HIS A 149 15.45 12.43 18.34
CA HIS A 149 16.13 12.93 17.13
C HIS A 149 15.34 13.92 16.27
N VAL A 150 14.17 14.39 16.71
CA VAL A 150 13.46 15.45 15.96
C VAL A 150 14.03 16.81 16.37
N ASN A 151 15.22 17.11 15.91
CA ASN A 151 15.84 18.42 15.98
C ASN A 151 15.40 19.25 14.77
N GLY A 152 14.14 19.67 14.74
CA GLY A 152 13.63 20.60 13.74
C GLY A 152 12.90 21.74 14.41
N ASP A 153 13.38 22.95 14.27
CA ASP A 153 12.74 24.18 14.76
C ASP A 153 11.57 24.63 13.86
N SER A 154 11.13 23.80 12.93
CA SER A 154 10.03 24.12 12.06
C SER A 154 8.69 24.10 12.85
N LYS A 155 7.76 24.97 12.45
CA LYS A 155 6.42 25.05 13.04
C LYS A 155 5.70 23.69 13.01
N ASN A 156 5.93 22.92 11.96
CA ASN A 156 5.36 21.59 11.76
C ASN A 156 5.97 20.56 12.71
N ALA A 157 7.27 20.60 12.97
CA ALA A 157 7.94 19.70 13.91
C ALA A 157 7.38 19.85 15.34
N ARG A 158 7.08 21.08 15.76
CA ARG A 158 6.44 21.34 17.07
C ARG A 158 5.04 20.77 17.14
N ILE A 159 4.25 20.92 16.07
CA ILE A 159 2.90 20.35 15.97
C ILE A 159 2.96 18.82 16.00
N GLU A 160 3.85 18.21 15.23
CA GLU A 160 4.07 16.76 15.20
C GLU A 160 4.47 16.21 16.57
N LYS A 161 5.42 16.86 17.25
CA LYS A 161 5.83 16.50 18.61
C LYS A 161 4.69 16.57 19.61
N ARG A 162 3.83 17.61 19.52
CA ARG A 162 2.66 17.76 20.37
C ARG A 162 1.64 16.65 20.15
N ILE A 163 1.30 16.33 18.89
CA ILE A 163 0.36 15.26 18.54
C ILE A 163 0.90 13.93 19.07
N ASN A 164 2.18 13.65 18.85
CA ASN A 164 2.81 12.43 19.29
C ASN A 164 2.77 12.26 20.83
N ASN A 165 3.10 13.31 21.56
CA ASN A 165 3.01 13.29 23.03
C ASN A 165 1.59 13.04 23.51
N THR A 166 0.59 13.67 22.89
CA THR A 166 -0.82 13.46 23.24
C THR A 166 -1.25 12.04 22.91
N CYS A 167 -0.83 11.47 21.76
CA CYS A 167 -1.10 10.08 21.41
C CYS A 167 -0.46 9.10 22.39
N ARG A 168 0.81 9.32 22.79
CA ARG A 168 1.48 8.46 23.79
C ARG A 168 0.74 8.48 25.13
N ARG A 169 0.33 9.64 25.61
CA ARG A 169 -0.43 9.78 26.87
C ARG A 169 -1.80 9.14 26.79
N LEU A 170 -2.51 9.28 25.65
CA LEU A 170 -3.80 8.63 25.43
C LEU A 170 -3.69 7.11 25.42
N LEU A 171 -2.62 6.55 24.84
CA LEU A 171 -2.38 5.11 24.81
C LEU A 171 -1.97 4.56 26.17
N ALA A 172 -1.13 5.30 26.92
CA ALA A 172 -0.66 4.88 28.22
C ALA A 172 -1.72 5.04 29.31
N MET A 173 -2.42 6.20 29.37
CA MET A 173 -3.39 6.55 30.38
C MET A 173 -4.56 7.37 29.80
N PRO A 174 -5.54 6.73 29.18
CA PRO A 174 -6.64 7.43 28.47
C PRO A 174 -7.43 8.42 29.34
N GLY A 175 -7.51 8.18 30.64
CA GLY A 175 -8.23 9.03 31.60
C GLY A 175 -7.53 10.36 31.93
N HIS A 176 -6.24 10.47 31.69
CA HIS A 176 -5.43 11.64 32.04
C HIS A 176 -5.32 12.71 30.95
N VAL A 177 -5.94 12.48 29.80
CA VAL A 177 -5.95 13.46 28.71
C VAL A 177 -7.27 14.25 28.71
N ASN A 178 -7.15 15.56 28.88
CA ASN A 178 -8.32 16.46 28.93
C ASN A 178 -9.00 16.57 27.56
N LYS A 179 -10.33 16.71 27.53
CA LYS A 179 -11.11 16.91 26.30
C LYS A 179 -10.61 18.08 25.46
N GLY A 180 -10.17 19.17 26.08
CA GLY A 180 -9.59 20.32 25.41
C GLY A 180 -8.26 20.02 24.70
N GLU A 181 -7.43 19.17 25.32
CA GLU A 181 -6.15 18.73 24.74
C GLU A 181 -6.35 17.83 23.52
N ILE A 182 -7.32 16.92 23.58
CA ILE A 182 -7.74 16.09 22.44
C ILE A 182 -8.21 16.98 21.30
N ARG A 183 -9.09 17.95 21.58
CA ARG A 183 -9.62 18.88 20.56
C ARG A 183 -8.52 19.69 19.92
N SER A 184 -7.63 20.29 20.71
CA SER A 184 -6.49 21.04 20.20
C SER A 184 -5.51 20.19 19.38
N SER A 185 -5.33 18.92 19.75
CA SER A 185 -4.50 17.99 18.96
C SER A 185 -5.19 17.63 17.64
N LEU A 186 -6.51 17.46 17.61
CA LEU A 186 -7.26 17.23 16.38
C LEU A 186 -7.23 18.43 15.43
N ASP A 187 -7.35 19.67 15.95
CA ASP A 187 -7.21 20.89 15.15
C ASP A 187 -5.79 21.00 14.55
N SER A 188 -4.78 20.64 15.35
CA SER A 188 -3.39 20.59 14.88
C SER A 188 -3.19 19.49 13.82
N MET A 189 -3.86 18.34 13.97
CA MET A 189 -3.88 17.29 12.97
C MET A 189 -4.51 17.75 11.66
N GLN A 190 -5.63 18.47 11.73
CA GLN A 190 -6.26 19.02 10.54
C GLN A 190 -5.28 19.93 9.78
N THR A 191 -4.56 20.80 10.49
CA THR A 191 -3.53 21.66 9.89
C THR A 191 -2.42 20.88 9.22
N LEU A 192 -1.96 19.77 9.83
CA LEU A 192 -0.94 18.91 9.23
C LEU A 192 -1.48 18.16 8.01
N VAL A 193 -2.69 17.63 8.09
CA VAL A 193 -3.35 16.96 6.96
C VAL A 193 -3.50 17.93 5.79
N GLU A 194 -3.96 19.15 6.03
CA GLU A 194 -4.05 20.19 5.02
C GLU A 194 -2.67 20.55 4.45
N HIS A 195 -1.64 20.60 5.28
CA HIS A 195 -0.27 20.88 4.82
C HIS A 195 0.30 19.73 3.94
N TYR A 196 0.20 18.48 4.38
CA TYR A 196 0.81 17.34 3.68
C TYR A 196 -0.05 16.77 2.54
N PHE A 197 -1.37 17.00 2.58
CA PHE A 197 -2.30 16.40 1.62
C PHE A 197 -3.10 17.44 0.81
N ALA A 198 -2.89 18.74 1.01
CA ALA A 198 -3.61 19.81 0.33
C ALA A 198 -3.35 19.94 -1.18
N PHE A 199 -2.39 19.20 -1.71
CA PHE A 199 -2.03 19.25 -3.13
C PHE A 199 -2.92 18.41 -4.04
N ARG A 200 -3.96 17.77 -3.53
CA ARG A 200 -5.07 17.29 -4.35
C ARG A 200 -6.01 18.42 -4.75
N SER A 201 -5.44 19.57 -5.05
CA SER A 201 -6.24 20.61 -5.64
C SER A 201 -6.59 20.22 -7.07
N VAL A 202 -7.88 20.04 -7.27
CA VAL A 202 -8.57 20.58 -8.41
C VAL A 202 -7.96 20.21 -9.77
N SER A 203 -7.99 18.93 -10.15
CA SER A 203 -8.31 18.70 -11.52
C SER A 203 -9.82 18.96 -11.67
N LYS A 204 -10.16 20.12 -12.23
CA LYS A 204 -11.48 20.43 -12.75
C LYS A 204 -11.73 19.58 -14.02
N GLY A 205 -11.53 18.28 -13.93
CA GLY A 205 -11.88 17.32 -14.94
C GLY A 205 -12.85 16.35 -14.30
N ASN A 206 -14.02 16.18 -14.89
CA ASN A 206 -14.99 15.18 -14.49
C ASN A 206 -14.26 13.88 -14.12
N PRO A 207 -14.26 13.46 -12.86
CA PRO A 207 -13.82 12.13 -12.53
C PRO A 207 -14.76 11.21 -13.29
N ARG A 208 -14.26 10.48 -14.27
CA ARG A 208 -14.98 9.33 -14.81
C ARG A 208 -15.22 8.45 -13.60
N LYS A 209 -16.46 8.46 -13.11
CA LYS A 209 -16.90 7.62 -11.99
C LYS A 209 -16.47 6.20 -12.33
N PRO A 210 -15.76 5.50 -11.43
CA PRO A 210 -15.55 4.07 -11.59
C PRO A 210 -16.92 3.44 -11.80
N ARG A 211 -17.07 2.63 -12.82
CA ARG A 211 -18.35 2.00 -13.19
C ARG A 211 -18.92 1.05 -12.10
N ASP A 212 -18.19 0.80 -11.04
CA ASP A 212 -18.54 -0.08 -9.91
C ASP A 212 -19.39 0.60 -8.82
N GLY A 213 -20.09 1.66 -9.14
CA GLY A 213 -20.76 2.57 -8.22
C GLY A 213 -22.02 2.07 -7.50
N LEU A 214 -22.22 0.78 -7.25
CA LEU A 214 -23.40 0.35 -6.47
C LEU A 214 -23.14 0.20 -4.96
N PHE A 215 -21.88 0.07 -4.53
CA PHE A 215 -21.55 -0.12 -3.11
C PHE A 215 -20.32 0.65 -2.62
N TYR A 216 -19.58 1.32 -3.51
CA TYR A 216 -18.44 2.16 -3.16
C TYR A 216 -18.50 3.47 -3.93
N THR A 217 -19.14 4.46 -3.35
CA THR A 217 -18.75 5.83 -3.59
C THR A 217 -17.48 6.04 -2.80
N SER A 218 -16.32 6.11 -3.48
CA SER A 218 -15.15 6.72 -2.84
C SER A 218 -15.59 8.10 -2.37
N PRO A 219 -15.63 8.39 -1.08
CA PRO A 219 -15.92 9.73 -0.64
C PRO A 219 -14.91 10.64 -1.32
N SER A 220 -15.36 11.74 -1.90
CA SER A 220 -14.48 12.74 -2.49
C SER A 220 -13.48 13.14 -1.39
N SER A 221 -12.23 12.75 -1.55
CA SER A 221 -11.24 12.68 -0.48
C SER A 221 -11.03 14.00 0.28
N ASP A 222 -11.26 15.13 -0.36
CA ASP A 222 -10.95 16.44 0.23
C ASP A 222 -12.00 16.92 1.24
N LYS A 223 -13.26 16.53 1.05
CA LYS A 223 -14.34 16.86 1.99
C LYS A 223 -14.49 15.81 3.07
N GLY A 224 -14.21 14.53 2.76
CA GLY A 224 -14.44 13.43 3.67
C GLY A 224 -13.59 13.47 4.93
N LEU A 225 -12.28 13.73 4.82
CA LEU A 225 -11.40 13.74 5.99
C LEU A 225 -11.66 14.97 6.90
N SER A 226 -11.80 16.16 6.31
CA SER A 226 -12.12 17.40 7.06
C SER A 226 -13.49 17.33 7.72
N GLN A 227 -14.49 16.76 7.05
CA GLN A 227 -15.84 16.59 7.59
C GLN A 227 -15.82 15.52 8.69
N PHE A 228 -15.14 14.40 8.47
CA PHE A 228 -14.97 13.35 9.47
C PHE A 228 -14.29 13.86 10.73
N LEU A 229 -13.23 14.66 10.62
CA LEU A 229 -12.54 15.27 11.77
C LEU A 229 -13.45 16.19 12.57
N LYS A 230 -14.37 16.90 11.91
CA LYS A 230 -15.34 17.81 12.55
C LYS A 230 -16.50 17.05 13.21
N GLU A 231 -17.00 16.00 12.55
CA GLU A 231 -18.19 15.25 12.96
C GLU A 231 -17.90 14.12 13.94
N THR A 232 -16.64 13.72 14.10
CA THR A 232 -16.28 12.60 14.99
C THR A 232 -16.43 12.97 16.46
N ASN A 233 -17.58 12.69 17.04
CA ASN A 233 -17.85 12.87 18.48
C ASN A 233 -17.44 11.66 19.32
N ASP A 234 -17.19 10.50 18.71
CA ASP A 234 -16.82 9.29 19.41
C ASP A 234 -15.34 9.27 19.81
N LYS A 235 -15.11 9.03 21.12
CA LYS A 235 -13.77 9.01 21.74
C LYS A 235 -12.85 7.97 21.09
N GLN A 236 -13.39 6.79 20.78
CA GLN A 236 -12.59 5.69 20.21
C GLN A 236 -12.15 5.98 18.78
N SER A 237 -13.04 6.54 17.96
CA SER A 237 -12.71 6.92 16.58
C SER A 237 -11.66 8.02 16.53
N ARG A 238 -11.71 8.99 17.47
CA ARG A 238 -10.68 10.04 17.62
C ARG A 238 -9.32 9.44 18.00
N LEU A 239 -9.31 8.53 18.97
CA LEU A 239 -8.10 7.82 19.38
C LEU A 239 -7.47 7.03 18.23
N LEU A 240 -8.32 6.34 17.48
CA LEU A 240 -7.87 5.55 16.33
C LEU A 240 -7.27 6.44 15.24
N LEU A 241 -7.95 7.55 14.90
CA LEU A 241 -7.43 8.51 13.92
C LEU A 241 -6.09 9.11 14.37
N MET A 242 -5.98 9.49 15.63
CA MET A 242 -4.74 10.00 16.20
C MET A 242 -3.63 8.94 16.15
N GLY A 243 -3.95 7.68 16.47
CA GLY A 243 -3.01 6.55 16.37
C GLY A 243 -2.51 6.35 14.93
N LEU A 244 -3.40 6.38 13.97
CA LEU A 244 -3.06 6.23 12.54
C LEU A 244 -2.19 7.38 12.04
N LEU A 245 -2.54 8.63 12.37
CA LEU A 245 -1.72 9.77 11.95
C LEU A 245 -0.37 9.78 12.64
N ASN A 246 -0.32 9.41 13.91
CA ASN A 246 0.94 9.26 14.61
C ASN A 246 1.82 8.18 13.96
N ALA A 247 1.24 7.01 13.60
CA ALA A 247 1.95 5.98 12.86
C ALA A 247 2.47 6.47 11.51
N TYR A 248 1.66 7.25 10.78
CA TYR A 248 2.07 7.91 9.54
C TYR A 248 3.25 8.86 9.74
N LEU A 249 3.16 9.76 10.73
CA LEU A 249 4.23 10.72 11.02
C LEU A 249 5.54 10.04 11.42
N GLN A 250 5.46 8.90 12.11
CA GLN A 250 6.64 8.10 12.46
C GLN A 250 7.22 7.37 11.26
N ALA A 251 6.35 6.80 10.41
CA ALA A 251 6.79 6.08 9.23
C ALA A 251 7.50 6.97 8.20
N LYS A 252 7.10 8.26 8.12
CA LYS A 252 7.78 9.23 7.24
C LYS A 252 9.19 9.61 7.72
N GLY A 253 9.50 9.35 9.01
CA GLY A 253 10.77 9.72 9.62
C GLY A 253 10.94 11.25 9.83
N PRO A 254 12.16 11.71 10.09
CA PRO A 254 12.45 13.12 10.42
C PRO A 254 12.40 14.07 9.22
N THR A 255 12.28 13.54 8.00
CA THR A 255 12.26 14.36 6.79
C THR A 255 10.90 14.99 6.55
N ASP A 256 10.87 16.30 6.30
CA ASP A 256 9.67 16.99 5.85
C ASP A 256 9.33 16.56 4.41
N LEU A 257 8.13 16.03 4.21
CA LEU A 257 7.65 15.74 2.88
C LEU A 257 7.46 17.05 2.10
N ARG A 258 7.92 17.06 0.85
CA ARG A 258 7.68 18.22 -0.01
C ARG A 258 6.18 18.40 -0.22
N ARG A 259 5.73 19.64 -0.24
CA ARG A 259 4.32 20.00 -0.48
C ARG A 259 3.74 19.45 -1.80
N CYS A 260 4.61 19.22 -2.79
CA CYS A 260 4.25 18.62 -4.08
C CYS A 260 4.38 17.09 -4.11
N ALA A 261 4.83 16.45 -3.04
CA ALA A 261 5.01 15.01 -2.98
C ALA A 261 3.67 14.27 -3.06
N ARG A 262 3.67 13.10 -3.69
CA ARG A 262 2.57 12.15 -3.72
C ARG A 262 3.02 10.83 -3.12
N PRO A 263 2.96 10.70 -1.79
CA PRO A 263 3.45 9.53 -1.11
C PRO A 263 2.62 8.30 -1.46
N ILE A 264 3.28 7.15 -1.45
CA ILE A 264 2.67 5.82 -1.55
C ILE A 264 2.64 5.24 -0.14
N LEU A 265 1.45 4.91 0.35
CA LEU A 265 1.27 4.35 1.68
C LEU A 265 1.20 2.84 1.61
N ILE A 266 2.14 2.16 2.25
CA ILE A 266 2.13 0.71 2.46
C ILE A 266 1.57 0.41 3.85
N ILE A 267 0.58 -0.46 3.92
CA ILE A 267 -0.07 -0.90 5.15
C ILE A 267 0.06 -2.41 5.22
N GLU A 268 0.89 -2.90 6.16
CA GLU A 268 1.14 -4.33 6.30
C GLU A 268 0.30 -4.94 7.41
N ASP A 269 -0.45 -5.98 7.03
CA ASP A 269 -1.20 -6.87 7.91
C ASP A 269 -1.83 -6.14 9.13
N PRO A 270 -2.67 -5.12 8.91
CA PRO A 270 -3.19 -4.26 9.98
C PRO A 270 -4.07 -5.02 10.97
N GLU A 271 -4.55 -6.22 10.57
CA GLU A 271 -5.34 -7.12 11.42
C GLU A 271 -4.55 -7.77 12.54
N GLY A 272 -3.24 -7.86 12.46
CA GLY A 272 -2.43 -8.65 13.39
C GLY A 272 -2.58 -8.27 14.87
N ARG A 273 -3.15 -7.08 15.16
CA ARG A 273 -3.31 -6.57 16.52
C ARG A 273 -4.60 -5.78 16.76
N LEU A 274 -5.48 -5.73 15.79
CA LEU A 274 -6.73 -5.00 15.90
C LEU A 274 -7.91 -5.97 15.98
N HIS A 275 -8.79 -5.73 16.96
CA HIS A 275 -10.08 -6.39 16.97
C HIS A 275 -10.84 -6.07 15.66
N PRO A 276 -11.61 -7.01 15.07
CA PRO A 276 -12.30 -6.79 13.79
C PRO A 276 -13.08 -5.47 13.67
N THR A 277 -13.76 -5.07 14.74
CA THR A 277 -14.49 -3.78 14.77
C THR A 277 -13.55 -2.57 14.65
N HIS A 278 -12.40 -2.62 15.34
CA HIS A 278 -11.41 -1.55 15.27
C HIS A 278 -10.71 -1.54 13.92
N LEU A 279 -10.47 -2.72 13.34
CA LEU A 279 -9.92 -2.87 12.01
C LEU A 279 -10.83 -2.24 10.94
N ALA A 280 -12.14 -2.50 11.00
CA ALA A 280 -13.10 -1.90 10.09
C ALA A 280 -13.13 -0.37 10.19
N ARG A 281 -13.09 0.16 11.42
CA ARG A 281 -13.00 1.61 11.66
C ARG A 281 -11.69 2.20 11.15
N ALA A 282 -10.54 1.56 11.45
CA ALA A 282 -9.24 1.97 10.95
C ALA A 282 -9.22 2.01 9.42
N TRP A 283 -9.76 0.98 8.80
CA TRP A 283 -9.84 0.87 7.35
C TRP A 283 -10.67 2.01 6.73
N SER A 284 -11.86 2.31 7.28
CA SER A 284 -12.69 3.42 6.80
C SER A 284 -11.96 4.76 6.85
N LEU A 285 -11.11 4.98 7.87
CA LEU A 285 -10.29 6.18 7.98
C LEU A 285 -9.13 6.21 7.00
N LEU A 286 -8.44 5.07 6.82
CA LEU A 286 -7.34 4.95 5.86
C LEU A 286 -7.81 5.16 4.42
N GLN A 287 -9.04 4.76 4.10
CA GLN A 287 -9.62 5.03 2.78
C GLN A 287 -9.76 6.53 2.48
N LEU A 288 -9.97 7.36 3.49
CA LEU A 288 -10.10 8.81 3.34
C LEU A 288 -8.77 9.52 3.02
N LEU A 289 -7.63 8.87 3.25
CA LEU A 289 -6.34 9.47 2.95
C LEU A 289 -6.14 9.60 1.43
N PRO A 290 -5.86 10.81 0.93
CA PRO A 290 -5.77 11.11 -0.49
C PRO A 290 -4.42 10.70 -1.10
N MET A 291 -4.02 9.44 -0.98
CA MET A 291 -2.76 8.91 -1.50
C MET A 291 -2.95 7.51 -2.06
N GLN A 292 -2.03 7.08 -2.89
CA GLN A 292 -1.97 5.69 -3.34
C GLN A 292 -1.67 4.77 -2.15
N LYS A 293 -2.41 3.67 -2.05
CA LYS A 293 -2.32 2.72 -0.93
C LYS A 293 -2.04 1.32 -1.43
N ILE A 294 -1.10 0.66 -0.78
CA ILE A 294 -0.81 -0.76 -0.97
C ILE A 294 -1.06 -1.44 0.36
N LEU A 295 -2.02 -2.33 0.40
CA LEU A 295 -2.45 -3.07 1.58
C LEU A 295 -2.05 -4.53 1.46
N THR A 296 -1.44 -5.12 2.49
CA THR A 296 -1.40 -6.57 2.63
C THR A 296 -2.36 -7.01 3.72
N THR A 297 -3.03 -8.14 3.52
CA THR A 297 -3.92 -8.69 4.52
C THR A 297 -4.09 -10.20 4.37
N ASN A 298 -4.27 -10.87 5.50
CA ASN A 298 -4.73 -12.25 5.63
C ASN A 298 -6.14 -12.31 6.26
N SER A 299 -6.80 -11.16 6.47
CA SER A 299 -8.14 -11.05 7.03
C SER A 299 -9.22 -11.11 5.96
N GLY A 300 -10.07 -12.13 6.00
CA GLY A 300 -11.25 -12.21 5.16
C GLY A 300 -12.21 -11.04 5.36
N THR A 301 -12.36 -10.56 6.60
CA THR A 301 -13.22 -9.41 6.92
C THR A 301 -12.71 -8.13 6.24
N LEU A 302 -11.40 -7.89 6.28
CA LEU A 302 -10.81 -6.73 5.64
C LEU A 302 -10.90 -6.86 4.11
N LEU A 303 -10.67 -8.07 3.59
CA LEU A 303 -10.79 -8.37 2.17
C LEU A 303 -12.22 -8.14 1.65
N GLY A 304 -13.22 -8.47 2.45
CA GLY A 304 -14.63 -8.15 2.17
C GLY A 304 -14.93 -6.65 2.10
N SER A 305 -14.09 -5.82 2.73
CA SER A 305 -14.27 -4.36 2.77
C SER A 305 -13.55 -3.60 1.65
N VAL A 306 -12.70 -4.27 0.87
CA VAL A 306 -11.98 -3.64 -0.24
C VAL A 306 -12.67 -3.89 -1.59
N PRO A 307 -12.48 -3.01 -2.60
CA PRO A 307 -13.00 -3.24 -3.93
C PRO A 307 -12.34 -4.47 -4.58
N LEU A 308 -13.12 -5.29 -5.27
CA LEU A 308 -12.62 -6.52 -5.93
C LEU A 308 -11.51 -6.23 -6.94
N TYR A 309 -11.63 -5.15 -7.71
CA TYR A 309 -10.63 -4.77 -8.71
C TYR A 309 -9.28 -4.37 -8.08
N SER A 310 -9.27 -4.03 -6.78
CA SER A 310 -8.03 -3.70 -6.06
C SER A 310 -7.23 -4.93 -5.65
N ILE A 311 -7.85 -6.11 -5.66
CA ILE A 311 -7.24 -7.34 -5.17
C ILE A 311 -6.24 -7.87 -6.19
N ARG A 312 -5.01 -8.14 -5.72
CA ARG A 312 -3.93 -8.79 -6.46
C ARG A 312 -3.46 -9.99 -5.68
N ARG A 313 -3.72 -11.18 -6.19
CA ARG A 313 -3.24 -12.42 -5.60
C ARG A 313 -1.87 -12.75 -6.16
N LEU A 314 -0.87 -12.82 -5.28
CA LEU A 314 0.44 -13.32 -5.64
C LEU A 314 0.40 -14.85 -5.69
N ILE A 315 1.00 -15.41 -6.72
CA ILE A 315 1.13 -16.86 -6.93
C ILE A 315 2.59 -17.15 -7.23
N ARG A 316 3.19 -18.03 -6.44
CA ARG A 316 4.55 -18.47 -6.65
C ARG A 316 4.56 -19.62 -7.67
N LEU A 317 5.32 -19.43 -8.73
CA LEU A 317 5.71 -20.46 -9.68
C LEU A 317 7.11 -20.98 -9.31
N SER A 318 7.62 -21.95 -10.04
CA SER A 318 8.95 -22.53 -9.78
C SER A 318 10.07 -21.50 -9.91
N ASP A 319 9.95 -20.58 -10.85
CA ASP A 319 10.99 -19.61 -11.23
C ASP A 319 10.65 -18.16 -10.87
N ARG A 320 9.38 -17.86 -10.59
CA ARG A 320 8.93 -16.48 -10.37
C ARG A 320 7.64 -16.41 -9.56
N THR A 321 7.36 -15.22 -9.04
CA THR A 321 6.05 -14.89 -8.47
C THR A 321 5.29 -13.98 -9.45
N ILE A 322 4.03 -14.31 -9.70
CA ILE A 322 3.15 -13.53 -10.57
C ILE A 322 1.98 -12.96 -9.75
N ALA A 323 1.47 -11.81 -10.17
CA ALA A 323 0.27 -11.22 -9.61
C ALA A 323 -0.94 -11.49 -10.53
N LYS A 324 -1.98 -12.09 -9.98
CA LYS A 324 -3.28 -12.29 -10.67
C LYS A 324 -4.30 -11.30 -10.13
N SER A 325 -5.13 -10.77 -11.00
CA SER A 325 -6.19 -9.84 -10.67
C SER A 325 -7.48 -10.18 -11.41
N LEU A 326 -8.59 -9.76 -10.83
CA LEU A 326 -9.87 -9.76 -11.52
C LEU A 326 -9.87 -8.68 -12.59
N ASN A 327 -10.01 -9.09 -13.85
CA ASN A 327 -10.18 -8.13 -14.93
C ASN A 327 -11.66 -7.77 -15.05
N SER A 328 -12.07 -6.67 -14.42
CA SER A 328 -13.45 -6.20 -14.43
C SER A 328 -14.01 -5.92 -15.83
N ALA A 329 -13.15 -5.69 -16.83
CA ALA A 329 -13.57 -5.48 -18.22
C ALA A 329 -14.11 -6.75 -18.88
N LYS A 330 -13.77 -7.93 -18.37
CA LYS A 330 -14.21 -9.23 -18.90
C LYS A 330 -15.57 -9.70 -18.33
N PHE A 331 -16.03 -9.05 -17.29
CA PHE A 331 -17.26 -9.45 -16.57
C PHE A 331 -18.37 -8.43 -16.77
N GLY A 332 -19.59 -8.91 -16.92
CA GLY A 332 -20.78 -8.08 -16.89
C GLY A 332 -21.00 -7.47 -15.49
N ARG A 333 -21.79 -6.41 -15.43
CA ARG A 333 -22.08 -5.70 -14.17
C ARG A 333 -22.72 -6.60 -13.12
N ASP A 334 -23.64 -7.48 -13.55
CA ASP A 334 -24.32 -8.41 -12.67
C ASP A 334 -23.41 -9.55 -12.20
N GLU A 335 -22.51 -10.03 -13.05
CA GLU A 335 -21.51 -11.02 -12.67
C GLU A 335 -20.55 -10.48 -11.60
N LEU A 336 -20.03 -9.28 -11.79
CA LEU A 336 -19.20 -8.62 -10.78
C LEU A 336 -19.94 -8.41 -9.46
N ARG A 337 -21.23 -8.10 -9.53
CA ARG A 337 -22.08 -7.94 -8.36
C ARG A 337 -22.26 -9.27 -7.62
N ARG A 338 -22.54 -10.38 -8.33
CA ARG A 338 -22.66 -11.72 -7.74
C ARG A 338 -21.33 -12.16 -7.11
N ILE A 339 -20.21 -12.06 -7.85
CA ILE A 339 -18.88 -12.37 -7.32
C ILE A 339 -18.59 -11.54 -6.07
N GLY A 340 -18.90 -10.24 -6.13
CA GLY A 340 -18.72 -9.34 -4.99
C GLY A 340 -19.54 -9.73 -3.78
N PHE A 341 -20.77 -10.16 -3.98
CA PHE A 341 -21.64 -10.62 -2.91
C PHE A 341 -21.08 -11.89 -2.23
N HIS A 342 -20.75 -12.91 -3.01
CA HIS A 342 -20.20 -14.15 -2.48
C HIS A 342 -18.90 -13.95 -1.72
N ILE A 343 -17.99 -13.17 -2.27
CA ILE A 343 -16.69 -12.88 -1.61
C ILE A 343 -16.88 -12.10 -0.31
N ARG A 344 -17.77 -11.12 -0.29
CA ARG A 344 -17.93 -10.24 0.88
C ARG A 344 -18.71 -10.86 2.02
N PHE A 345 -19.80 -11.53 1.71
CA PHE A 345 -20.77 -11.94 2.73
C PHE A 345 -20.65 -13.40 3.15
N HIS A 346 -20.25 -14.27 2.24
CA HIS A 346 -20.25 -15.69 2.54
C HIS A 346 -18.86 -16.31 2.63
N ARG A 347 -17.90 -15.87 1.83
CA ARG A 347 -16.68 -16.67 1.63
C ARG A 347 -15.42 -15.86 1.37
N SER A 348 -15.23 -14.78 2.09
CA SER A 348 -13.99 -13.97 1.97
C SER A 348 -12.71 -14.80 2.20
N GLY A 349 -12.81 -15.87 3.02
CA GLY A 349 -11.71 -16.83 3.24
C GLY A 349 -11.34 -17.66 2.01
N ALA A 350 -12.28 -17.89 1.08
CA ALA A 350 -12.04 -18.71 -0.10
C ALA A 350 -10.95 -18.12 -1.02
N LEU A 351 -10.77 -16.80 -1.01
CA LEU A 351 -9.71 -16.16 -1.79
C LEU A 351 -8.29 -16.50 -1.32
N PHE A 352 -8.13 -17.06 -0.12
CA PHE A 352 -6.85 -17.53 0.41
C PHE A 352 -6.60 -19.00 0.10
N ALA A 353 -7.65 -19.78 -0.25
CA ALA A 353 -7.51 -21.20 -0.52
C ALA A 353 -6.70 -21.48 -1.79
N ARG A 354 -6.00 -22.61 -1.80
CA ARG A 354 -5.27 -23.11 -2.98
C ARG A 354 -6.19 -23.72 -4.01
N CYS A 355 -7.21 -24.41 -3.54
CA CYS A 355 -8.17 -25.12 -4.37
C CYS A 355 -9.60 -24.79 -3.93
N TRP A 356 -10.50 -24.63 -4.89
CA TRP A 356 -11.93 -24.54 -4.65
C TRP A 356 -12.61 -25.82 -5.11
N LEU A 357 -13.33 -26.46 -4.20
CA LEU A 357 -14.28 -27.52 -4.52
C LEU A 357 -15.64 -26.88 -4.72
N LEU A 358 -16.06 -26.76 -5.98
CA LEU A 358 -17.32 -26.14 -6.34
C LEU A 358 -18.47 -27.14 -6.16
N VAL A 359 -19.52 -26.73 -5.45
CA VAL A 359 -20.69 -27.53 -5.14
C VAL A 359 -21.99 -26.75 -5.42
N GLU A 360 -23.10 -27.42 -5.59
CA GLU A 360 -24.36 -26.78 -5.89
C GLU A 360 -25.04 -26.18 -4.66
N GLY A 361 -24.93 -26.82 -3.49
CA GLY A 361 -25.66 -26.37 -2.32
C GLY A 361 -25.01 -26.74 -0.98
N GLU A 362 -25.73 -26.40 0.09
CA GLU A 362 -25.26 -26.60 1.48
C GLU A 362 -25.05 -28.07 1.83
N THR A 363 -25.86 -28.96 1.27
CA THR A 363 -25.80 -30.43 1.55
C THR A 363 -24.42 -30.97 1.19
N GLU A 364 -23.93 -30.63 0.03
CA GLU A 364 -22.61 -31.05 -0.44
C GLU A 364 -21.50 -30.42 0.41
N VAL A 365 -21.68 -29.18 0.87
CA VAL A 365 -20.69 -28.52 1.77
C VAL A 365 -20.55 -29.36 3.04
N TRP A 366 -21.66 -29.74 3.68
CA TRP A 366 -21.63 -30.57 4.90
C TRP A 366 -21.09 -31.98 4.63
N LEU A 367 -21.53 -32.57 3.53
CA LEU A 367 -21.13 -33.93 3.16
C LEU A 367 -19.62 -34.04 2.95
N PHE A 368 -19.05 -33.14 2.15
CA PHE A 368 -17.61 -33.18 1.85
C PHE A 368 -16.74 -32.84 3.06
N HIS A 369 -17.18 -31.96 3.95
CA HIS A 369 -16.48 -31.73 5.20
C HIS A 369 -16.45 -32.96 6.08
N GLU A 370 -17.58 -33.66 6.20
CA GLU A 370 -17.67 -34.88 7.02
C GLU A 370 -16.90 -36.04 6.40
N LEU A 371 -16.99 -36.23 5.09
CA LEU A 371 -16.22 -37.24 4.37
C LEU A 371 -14.71 -37.02 4.51
N ALA A 372 -14.25 -35.79 4.35
CA ALA A 372 -12.86 -35.47 4.54
C ALA A 372 -12.39 -35.82 5.97
N ARG A 373 -13.18 -35.43 6.98
CA ARG A 373 -12.91 -35.75 8.39
C ARG A 373 -12.82 -37.23 8.63
N GLN A 374 -13.73 -38.03 8.07
CA GLN A 374 -13.72 -39.49 8.20
C GLN A 374 -12.54 -40.13 7.48
N CYS A 375 -12.06 -39.53 6.39
CA CYS A 375 -10.84 -39.94 5.69
C CYS A 375 -9.56 -39.43 6.35
N GLY A 376 -9.65 -38.69 7.46
CA GLY A 376 -8.48 -38.15 8.19
C GLY A 376 -7.91 -36.88 7.58
N TYR A 377 -8.63 -36.17 6.72
CA TYR A 377 -8.22 -34.90 6.11
C TYR A 377 -8.92 -33.71 6.75
N ASP A 378 -8.17 -32.66 6.98
CA ASP A 378 -8.70 -31.31 7.25
C ASP A 378 -8.58 -30.48 6.00
N LEU A 379 -9.70 -30.21 5.31
CA LEU A 379 -9.74 -29.47 4.07
C LEU A 379 -9.12 -28.07 4.19
N ALA A 380 -9.33 -27.42 5.33
CA ALA A 380 -8.77 -26.10 5.56
C ALA A 380 -7.23 -26.15 5.69
N ALA A 381 -6.69 -27.16 6.37
CA ALA A 381 -5.26 -27.39 6.49
C ALA A 381 -4.60 -27.70 5.14
N GLU A 382 -5.32 -28.45 4.28
CA GLU A 382 -4.87 -28.74 2.91
C GLU A 382 -5.04 -27.55 1.94
N GLY A 383 -5.62 -26.46 2.41
CA GLY A 383 -5.87 -25.27 1.61
C GLY A 383 -7.03 -25.43 0.62
N VAL A 384 -7.94 -26.36 0.89
CA VAL A 384 -9.16 -26.59 0.09
C VAL A 384 -10.34 -25.87 0.73
N GLN A 385 -11.06 -25.08 -0.05
CA GLN A 385 -12.30 -24.44 0.37
C GLN A 385 -13.46 -24.95 -0.47
N ILE A 386 -14.50 -25.44 0.18
CA ILE A 386 -15.73 -25.79 -0.51
C ILE A 386 -16.50 -24.50 -0.79
N VAL A 387 -16.90 -24.30 -2.03
CA VAL A 387 -17.57 -23.08 -2.50
C VAL A 387 -18.87 -23.46 -3.21
N GLU A 388 -19.98 -23.05 -2.63
CA GLU A 388 -21.31 -23.18 -3.22
C GLU A 388 -21.46 -22.18 -4.36
N PHE A 389 -22.03 -22.61 -5.48
CA PHE A 389 -22.06 -21.85 -6.71
C PHE A 389 -23.47 -21.75 -7.33
N ALA A 390 -24.49 -22.14 -6.61
CA ALA A 390 -25.90 -22.07 -7.07
C ALA A 390 -26.47 -20.65 -7.03
#